data_ad3e49b735218796b9beb816eab068a4
#
_entry.id   ad3e49b735218796b9beb816eab068a4
#
_cell.length_a   1.000
_cell.length_b   1.000
_cell.length_c   1.000
_cell.angle_alpha   90.00
_cell.angle_beta   90.00
_cell.angle_gamma   90.00
#
_symmetry.space_group_name_H-M   'P 1'
#
loop_
_entity.id
_entity.type
_entity.pdbx_description
1 polymer ?
#
loop_
_entity_poly.entity_id
_entity_poly.type
_entity_poly.pdbx_seq_one_letter_code
_entity_poly.pdbx_strand_id
1 'polypeptide(L)'
;MNKNICVCGCNGYLGNALVQRLLKQNYFVVGIDNDVKLEWLDECNSVSALPILSTLEKCRSFRKMGKYAHYNIDISKDINRLREVFKAHNFDTIVNLAQMPSAPYSQIDLEHASYTIQNNSLGTVHIAWLMKEYCPDAHIIEIESMGTYNHAINTEIPEGKFTFERKGRSSEPCIFPRQAGSFYHSAKINSMYFLDCCQRFWGLKSTTINQGVVFGITTPEIEESGIYSHLAYDSTFGTAVNRFIIQTMMDRPMTIYGNGNQKRGYLSLNDSIQCLMLFIENPANDMRIVNQLADVYNINQIIDIIKKIKPESTSINMKSPRAETTDDFYYNVCTDALKSFGFKNTRTIEDEISSIFKIVDPDYLNKEQEKFVQWK
;
A
#
# COMPACT_ATOMS: atom_id res chain seq x y z
N MET A 1 -24.35 8.48 -14.28
CA MET A 1 -24.59 7.16 -13.64
C MET A 1 -23.50 6.98 -12.59
N ASN A 2 -23.84 6.44 -11.42
CA ASN A 2 -22.80 6.17 -10.41
C ASN A 2 -21.96 5.00 -10.91
N LYS A 3 -20.64 5.16 -10.92
CA LYS A 3 -19.70 4.10 -11.33
C LYS A 3 -19.74 2.92 -10.35
N ASN A 4 -19.53 1.72 -10.85
CA ASN A 4 -19.38 0.48 -10.10
C ASN A 4 -17.91 0.21 -9.87
N ILE A 5 -17.45 0.29 -8.63
CA ILE A 5 -16.04 0.15 -8.27
C ILE A 5 -15.82 -1.17 -7.52
N CYS A 6 -14.93 -2.00 -8.04
CA CYS A 6 -14.43 -3.17 -7.32
C CYS A 6 -13.19 -2.78 -6.51
N VAL A 7 -13.16 -3.11 -5.22
CA VAL A 7 -11.99 -2.93 -4.34
C VAL A 7 -11.56 -4.30 -3.84
N CYS A 8 -10.52 -4.87 -4.44
CA CYS A 8 -9.87 -6.08 -3.95
C CYS A 8 -8.95 -5.69 -2.79
N GLY A 9 -8.99 -6.41 -1.66
CA GLY A 9 -8.29 -6.03 -0.43
C GLY A 9 -9.03 -4.96 0.39
N CYS A 10 -10.37 -4.97 0.35
CA CYS A 10 -11.22 -3.92 0.92
C CYS A 10 -11.15 -3.79 2.45
N ASN A 11 -10.70 -4.82 3.17
CA ASN A 11 -10.51 -4.81 4.63
C ASN A 11 -9.09 -4.41 5.06
N GLY A 12 -8.17 -4.29 4.08
CA GLY A 12 -6.78 -3.89 4.29
C GLY A 12 -6.64 -2.41 4.64
N TYR A 13 -5.39 -1.96 4.83
CA TYR A 13 -5.06 -0.60 5.27
C TYR A 13 -5.57 0.48 4.30
N LEU A 14 -5.22 0.40 3.02
CA LEU A 14 -5.70 1.32 1.99
C LEU A 14 -7.16 1.03 1.61
N GLY A 15 -7.53 -0.26 1.51
CA GLY A 15 -8.85 -0.67 1.07
C GLY A 15 -9.97 -0.17 1.96
N ASN A 16 -9.82 -0.28 3.28
CA ASN A 16 -10.80 0.22 4.25
C ASN A 16 -11.03 1.75 4.11
N ALA A 17 -9.96 2.51 3.94
CA ALA A 17 -10.05 3.96 3.75
C ALA A 17 -10.69 4.33 2.41
N LEU A 18 -10.31 3.63 1.33
CA LEU A 18 -10.87 3.84 0.00
C LEU A 18 -12.36 3.50 -0.06
N VAL A 19 -12.78 2.38 0.52
CA VAL A 19 -14.21 1.99 0.58
C VAL A 19 -15.03 3.09 1.24
N GLN A 20 -14.59 3.63 2.38
CA GLN A 20 -15.30 4.70 3.07
C GLN A 20 -15.42 5.96 2.21
N ARG A 21 -14.32 6.38 1.54
CA ARG A 21 -14.32 7.53 0.62
C ARG A 21 -15.29 7.33 -0.54
N LEU A 22 -15.26 6.16 -1.18
CA LEU A 22 -16.14 5.84 -2.31
C LEU A 22 -17.61 5.86 -1.90
N LEU A 23 -17.95 5.27 -0.75
CA LEU A 23 -19.33 5.23 -0.24
C LEU A 23 -19.86 6.63 0.09
N LYS A 24 -19.02 7.50 0.69
CA LYS A 24 -19.38 8.90 0.95
C LYS A 24 -19.61 9.71 -0.32
N GLN A 25 -18.97 9.34 -1.43
CA GLN A 25 -19.17 9.94 -2.75
C GLN A 25 -20.26 9.23 -3.58
N ASN A 26 -21.08 8.36 -2.94
CA ASN A 26 -22.21 7.65 -3.55
C ASN A 26 -21.85 6.69 -4.68
N TYR A 27 -20.63 6.15 -4.75
CA TYR A 27 -20.31 5.04 -5.66
C TYR A 27 -20.99 3.74 -5.20
N PHE A 28 -21.27 2.83 -6.14
CA PHE A 28 -21.56 1.44 -5.78
C PHE A 28 -20.23 0.69 -5.61
N VAL A 29 -19.97 0.16 -4.42
CA VAL A 29 -18.71 -0.49 -4.10
C VAL A 29 -18.90 -1.98 -3.90
N VAL A 30 -18.14 -2.78 -4.62
CA VAL A 30 -18.01 -4.22 -4.43
C VAL A 30 -16.65 -4.50 -3.78
N GLY A 31 -16.66 -4.87 -2.51
CA GLY A 31 -15.46 -5.25 -1.76
C GLY A 31 -15.18 -6.75 -1.91
N ILE A 32 -13.94 -7.11 -2.21
CA ILE A 32 -13.43 -8.48 -2.23
C ILE A 32 -12.26 -8.58 -1.25
N ASP A 33 -12.36 -9.49 -0.28
CA ASP A 33 -11.30 -9.77 0.68
C ASP A 33 -11.50 -11.16 1.27
N ASN A 34 -10.44 -11.86 1.63
CA ASN A 34 -10.53 -13.16 2.29
C ASN A 34 -10.11 -13.11 3.77
N ASP A 35 -9.79 -11.90 4.27
CA ASP A 35 -9.31 -11.63 5.64
C ASP A 35 -8.01 -12.37 6.03
N VAL A 36 -7.30 -12.98 5.09
CA VAL A 36 -6.06 -13.74 5.33
C VAL A 36 -4.98 -12.90 6.01
N LYS A 37 -5.06 -11.58 5.90
CA LYS A 37 -4.15 -10.68 6.62
C LYS A 37 -4.20 -10.92 8.13
N LEU A 38 -5.34 -11.29 8.70
CA LEU A 38 -5.46 -11.60 10.13
C LEU A 38 -4.64 -12.84 10.51
N GLU A 39 -4.56 -13.84 9.62
CA GLU A 39 -3.72 -15.03 9.82
C GLU A 39 -2.23 -14.65 9.80
N TRP A 40 -1.79 -13.80 8.85
CA TRP A 40 -0.39 -13.34 8.80
C TRP A 40 0.00 -12.52 10.02
N LEU A 41 -0.93 -11.71 10.54
CA LEU A 41 -0.70 -10.91 11.74
C LEU A 41 -0.58 -11.80 12.96
N ASP A 42 -1.44 -12.81 13.10
CA ASP A 42 -1.40 -13.79 14.20
C ASP A 42 -0.11 -14.62 14.14
N GLU A 43 0.25 -15.14 12.97
CA GLU A 43 1.49 -15.89 12.75
C GLU A 43 2.75 -15.10 13.13
N CYS A 44 2.77 -13.81 12.79
CA CYS A 44 3.90 -12.91 13.12
C CYS A 44 3.77 -12.28 14.50
N ASN A 45 2.78 -12.66 15.29
CA ASN A 45 2.45 -12.03 16.57
C ASN A 45 2.32 -10.50 16.44
N SER A 46 1.75 -10.01 15.36
CA SER A 46 1.55 -8.58 15.08
C SER A 46 0.23 -8.11 15.68
N VAL A 47 0.31 -7.11 16.55
CA VAL A 47 -0.86 -6.51 17.22
C VAL A 47 -1.20 -5.17 16.60
N SER A 48 -2.48 -4.82 16.63
CA SER A 48 -2.90 -3.47 16.28
C SER A 48 -2.79 -2.52 17.47
N ALA A 49 -2.23 -1.34 17.24
CA ALA A 49 -2.26 -0.26 18.21
C ALA A 49 -3.65 0.42 18.32
N LEU A 50 -4.64 -0.05 17.55
CA LEU A 50 -6.02 0.44 17.53
C LEU A 50 -6.99 -0.73 17.60
N PRO A 51 -8.16 -0.57 18.25
CA PRO A 51 -9.23 -1.55 18.18
C PRO A 51 -9.78 -1.66 16.76
N ILE A 52 -9.96 -2.90 16.28
CA ILE A 52 -10.37 -3.19 14.92
C ILE A 52 -11.73 -3.89 14.92
N LEU A 53 -12.66 -3.38 14.12
CA LEU A 53 -13.93 -4.04 13.89
C LEU A 53 -13.75 -5.32 13.08
N SER A 54 -14.55 -6.33 13.40
CA SER A 54 -14.66 -7.53 12.59
C SER A 54 -15.18 -7.21 11.18
N THR A 55 -14.91 -8.07 10.22
CA THR A 55 -15.42 -7.94 8.84
C THR A 55 -16.93 -7.80 8.79
N LEU A 56 -17.65 -8.53 9.64
CA LEU A 56 -19.11 -8.42 9.71
C LEU A 56 -19.58 -7.04 10.17
N GLU A 57 -18.93 -6.48 11.18
CA GLU A 57 -19.25 -5.14 11.69
C GLU A 57 -18.89 -4.06 10.67
N LYS A 58 -17.72 -4.16 10.00
CA LYS A 58 -17.36 -3.28 8.90
C LYS A 58 -18.40 -3.33 7.78
N CYS A 59 -18.80 -4.51 7.33
CA CYS A 59 -19.80 -4.68 6.29
C CYS A 59 -21.15 -4.05 6.67
N ARG A 60 -21.59 -4.21 7.93
CA ARG A 60 -22.82 -3.58 8.43
C ARG A 60 -22.71 -2.05 8.40
N SER A 61 -21.57 -1.51 8.80
CA SER A 61 -21.31 -0.07 8.82
C SER A 61 -21.23 0.50 7.40
N PHE A 62 -20.53 -0.16 6.49
CA PHE A 62 -20.41 0.26 5.10
C PHE A 62 -21.76 0.26 4.36
N ARG A 63 -22.63 -0.73 4.61
CA ARG A 63 -23.99 -0.75 4.06
C ARG A 63 -24.88 0.40 4.59
N LYS A 64 -24.58 0.92 5.79
CA LYS A 64 -25.27 2.13 6.30
C LYS A 64 -24.74 3.40 5.65
N MET A 65 -23.46 3.42 5.25
CA MET A 65 -22.84 4.55 4.55
C MET A 65 -23.29 4.67 3.10
N GLY A 66 -23.56 3.54 2.41
CA GLY A 66 -23.93 3.57 1.00
C GLY A 66 -24.16 2.17 0.38
N LYS A 67 -24.14 2.12 -0.94
CA LYS A 67 -24.34 0.87 -1.71
C LYS A 67 -23.08 0.02 -1.65
N TYR A 68 -23.08 -1.01 -0.81
CA TYR A 68 -21.95 -1.91 -0.58
C TYR A 68 -22.32 -3.37 -0.67
N ALA A 69 -21.58 -4.13 -1.47
CA ALA A 69 -21.57 -5.59 -1.48
C ALA A 69 -20.19 -6.11 -1.05
N HIS A 70 -20.15 -7.25 -0.37
CA HIS A 70 -18.90 -7.86 0.08
C HIS A 70 -18.85 -9.33 -0.28
N TYR A 71 -17.70 -9.78 -0.79
CA TYR A 71 -17.43 -11.17 -1.14
C TYR A 71 -16.14 -11.63 -0.45
N ASN A 72 -16.24 -12.69 0.35
CA ASN A 72 -15.09 -13.35 0.94
C ASN A 72 -14.47 -14.30 -0.09
N ILE A 73 -13.43 -13.86 -0.80
CA ILE A 73 -12.79 -14.55 -1.93
C ILE A 73 -11.28 -14.30 -1.92
N ASP A 74 -10.50 -15.37 -2.07
CA ASP A 74 -9.07 -15.30 -2.39
C ASP A 74 -8.90 -15.12 -3.90
N ILE A 75 -8.40 -13.94 -4.33
CA ILE A 75 -8.25 -13.63 -5.76
C ILE A 75 -7.22 -14.51 -6.48
N SER A 76 -6.31 -15.15 -5.75
CA SER A 76 -5.29 -16.04 -6.29
C SER A 76 -5.68 -17.51 -6.35
N LYS A 77 -6.70 -17.93 -5.57
CA LYS A 77 -7.11 -19.33 -5.43
C LYS A 77 -8.55 -19.59 -5.91
N ASP A 78 -9.47 -18.68 -5.62
CA ASP A 78 -10.90 -18.89 -5.82
C ASP A 78 -11.40 -18.39 -7.18
N ILE A 79 -10.70 -18.71 -8.27
CA ILE A 79 -10.97 -18.15 -9.62
C ILE A 79 -12.43 -18.34 -10.07
N ASN A 80 -13.07 -19.46 -9.74
CA ASN A 80 -14.45 -19.71 -10.15
C ASN A 80 -15.44 -18.79 -9.41
N ARG A 81 -15.23 -18.58 -8.12
CA ARG A 81 -16.06 -17.65 -7.33
C ARG A 81 -15.81 -16.20 -7.76
N LEU A 82 -14.57 -15.84 -8.02
CA LEU A 82 -14.20 -14.52 -8.54
C LEU A 82 -14.88 -14.27 -9.91
N ARG A 83 -14.91 -15.27 -10.79
CA ARG A 83 -15.60 -15.19 -12.10
C ARG A 83 -17.08 -14.88 -11.94
N GLU A 84 -17.78 -15.53 -11.00
CA GLU A 84 -19.18 -15.25 -10.76
C GLU A 84 -19.43 -13.80 -10.28
N VAL A 85 -18.51 -13.23 -9.51
CA VAL A 85 -18.60 -11.81 -9.14
C VAL A 85 -18.45 -10.91 -10.37
N PHE A 86 -17.48 -11.19 -11.26
CA PHE A 86 -17.30 -10.41 -12.48
C PHE A 86 -18.47 -10.54 -13.46
N LYS A 87 -19.13 -11.70 -13.52
CA LYS A 87 -20.37 -11.88 -14.29
C LYS A 87 -21.56 -11.10 -13.73
N ALA A 88 -21.66 -11.04 -12.39
CA ALA A 88 -22.78 -10.39 -11.72
C ALA A 88 -22.68 -8.86 -11.71
N HIS A 89 -21.48 -8.31 -11.87
CA HIS A 89 -21.23 -6.88 -11.77
C HIS A 89 -20.49 -6.37 -13.01
N ASN A 90 -21.03 -5.30 -13.60
CA ASN A 90 -20.33 -4.58 -14.67
C ASN A 90 -19.49 -3.48 -14.03
N PHE A 91 -18.18 -3.73 -13.86
CA PHE A 91 -17.26 -2.80 -13.23
C PHE A 91 -16.79 -1.71 -14.20
N ASP A 92 -16.72 -0.48 -13.72
CA ASP A 92 -16.07 0.64 -14.41
C ASP A 92 -14.58 0.73 -14.02
N THR A 93 -14.27 0.41 -12.76
CA THR A 93 -12.89 0.41 -12.26
C THR A 93 -12.69 -0.71 -11.24
N ILE A 94 -11.56 -1.37 -11.34
CA ILE A 94 -11.07 -2.32 -10.33
C ILE A 94 -9.83 -1.72 -9.66
N VAL A 95 -9.83 -1.63 -8.32
CA VAL A 95 -8.65 -1.21 -7.55
C VAL A 95 -8.10 -2.44 -6.84
N ASN A 96 -6.91 -2.89 -7.25
CA ASN A 96 -6.29 -4.08 -6.68
C ASN A 96 -5.35 -3.71 -5.53
N LEU A 97 -5.80 -3.95 -4.31
CA LEU A 97 -5.08 -3.79 -3.05
C LEU A 97 -4.93 -5.13 -2.29
N ALA A 98 -5.38 -6.25 -2.91
CA ALA A 98 -5.39 -7.58 -2.29
C ALA A 98 -4.03 -8.28 -2.42
N GLN A 99 -2.98 -7.61 -1.98
CA GLN A 99 -1.61 -8.12 -2.06
C GLN A 99 -0.99 -8.20 -0.68
N MET A 100 -0.17 -9.23 -0.44
CA MET A 100 0.65 -9.34 0.76
C MET A 100 1.69 -8.20 0.76
N PRO A 101 1.68 -7.29 1.77
CA PRO A 101 2.35 -6.00 1.65
C PRO A 101 3.74 -5.92 2.30
N SER A 102 4.35 -7.06 2.67
CA SER A 102 5.55 -7.06 3.51
C SER A 102 6.77 -7.72 2.85
N ALA A 103 7.84 -6.93 2.66
CA ALA A 103 9.13 -7.45 2.24
C ALA A 103 9.73 -8.43 3.29
N PRO A 104 9.76 -8.12 4.60
CA PRO A 104 10.23 -9.06 5.62
C PRO A 104 9.45 -10.37 5.64
N TYR A 105 8.11 -10.33 5.58
CA TYR A 105 7.27 -11.53 5.53
C TYR A 105 7.66 -12.44 4.36
N SER A 106 7.89 -11.87 3.18
CA SER A 106 8.25 -12.62 1.97
C SER A 106 9.62 -13.29 2.02
N GLN A 107 10.38 -13.11 3.10
CA GLN A 107 11.76 -13.60 3.26
C GLN A 107 11.93 -14.46 4.52
N ILE A 108 10.84 -14.87 5.20
CA ILE A 108 10.90 -15.72 6.38
C ILE A 108 11.43 -17.12 5.99
N ASP A 109 10.79 -17.75 5.01
CA ASP A 109 11.16 -19.08 4.47
C ASP A 109 10.60 -19.29 3.05
N LEU A 110 10.69 -20.53 2.54
CA LEU A 110 10.21 -20.93 1.22
C LEU A 110 8.70 -20.78 1.07
N GLU A 111 7.95 -21.13 2.10
CA GLU A 111 6.50 -21.12 2.13
C GLU A 111 5.98 -19.68 2.01
N HIS A 112 6.55 -18.75 2.77
CA HIS A 112 6.22 -17.32 2.74
C HIS A 112 6.61 -16.68 1.41
N ALA A 113 7.77 -17.02 0.86
CA ALA A 113 8.21 -16.56 -0.45
C ALA A 113 7.25 -17.02 -1.56
N SER A 114 6.93 -18.32 -1.57
CA SER A 114 6.03 -18.95 -2.56
C SER A 114 4.62 -18.37 -2.47
N TYR A 115 4.09 -18.24 -1.23
CA TYR A 115 2.80 -17.62 -0.99
C TYR A 115 2.75 -16.18 -1.53
N THR A 116 3.78 -15.39 -1.22
CA THR A 116 3.85 -13.98 -1.68
C THR A 116 3.80 -13.88 -3.20
N ILE A 117 4.59 -14.69 -3.90
CA ILE A 117 4.60 -14.70 -5.37
C ILE A 117 3.23 -15.15 -5.91
N GLN A 118 2.66 -16.22 -5.37
CA GLN A 118 1.35 -16.71 -5.80
C GLN A 118 0.26 -15.65 -5.57
N ASN A 119 0.14 -15.13 -4.36
CA ASN A 119 -0.90 -14.17 -4.01
C ASN A 119 -0.81 -12.90 -4.85
N ASN A 120 0.35 -12.26 -4.89
CA ASN A 120 0.50 -10.96 -5.51
C ASN A 120 0.49 -11.05 -7.03
N SER A 121 1.24 -11.99 -7.63
CA SER A 121 1.37 -12.07 -9.08
C SER A 121 0.17 -12.75 -9.73
N LEU A 122 -0.25 -13.92 -9.23
CA LEU A 122 -1.35 -14.68 -9.84
C LEU A 122 -2.69 -13.99 -9.65
N GLY A 123 -2.92 -13.34 -8.50
CA GLY A 123 -4.12 -12.53 -8.26
C GLY A 123 -4.32 -11.44 -9.33
N THR A 124 -3.25 -10.72 -9.68
CA THR A 124 -3.30 -9.70 -10.75
C THR A 124 -3.62 -10.32 -12.11
N VAL A 125 -3.03 -11.49 -12.44
CA VAL A 125 -3.33 -12.21 -13.69
C VAL A 125 -4.80 -12.61 -13.76
N HIS A 126 -5.38 -13.14 -12.67
CA HIS A 126 -6.78 -13.53 -12.61
C HIS A 126 -7.70 -12.34 -12.84
N ILE A 127 -7.45 -11.22 -12.16
CA ILE A 127 -8.25 -9.99 -12.33
C ILE A 127 -8.16 -9.52 -13.78
N ALA A 128 -6.97 -9.37 -14.35
CA ALA A 128 -6.79 -8.88 -15.72
C ALA A 128 -7.47 -9.78 -16.76
N TRP A 129 -7.43 -11.09 -16.56
CA TRP A 129 -8.11 -12.05 -17.45
C TRP A 129 -9.62 -11.94 -17.36
N LEU A 130 -10.19 -11.85 -16.16
CA LEU A 130 -11.62 -11.67 -15.94
C LEU A 130 -12.12 -10.32 -16.46
N MET A 131 -11.30 -9.26 -16.36
CA MET A 131 -11.61 -7.98 -16.99
C MET A 131 -11.78 -8.12 -18.50
N LYS A 132 -10.82 -8.81 -19.17
CA LYS A 132 -10.91 -9.09 -20.61
C LYS A 132 -12.21 -9.80 -20.99
N GLU A 133 -12.65 -10.76 -20.16
CA GLU A 133 -13.84 -11.59 -20.45
C GLU A 133 -15.17 -10.86 -20.17
N TYR A 134 -15.24 -10.06 -19.09
CA TYR A 134 -16.54 -9.59 -18.57
C TYR A 134 -16.68 -8.06 -18.49
N CYS A 135 -15.57 -7.31 -18.44
CA CYS A 135 -15.59 -5.86 -18.40
C CYS A 135 -14.38 -5.25 -19.15
N PRO A 136 -14.26 -5.49 -20.46
CA PRO A 136 -13.06 -5.12 -21.24
C PRO A 136 -12.80 -3.60 -21.31
N ASP A 137 -13.83 -2.79 -21.09
CA ASP A 137 -13.71 -1.34 -21.04
C ASP A 137 -13.33 -0.78 -19.67
N ALA A 138 -13.35 -1.62 -18.63
CA ALA A 138 -12.98 -1.20 -17.28
C ALA A 138 -11.49 -0.82 -17.18
N HIS A 139 -11.20 -0.03 -16.16
CA HIS A 139 -9.85 0.42 -15.83
C HIS A 139 -9.36 -0.26 -14.55
N ILE A 140 -8.15 -0.84 -14.56
CA ILE A 140 -7.53 -1.37 -13.35
C ILE A 140 -6.52 -0.36 -12.77
N ILE A 141 -6.59 -0.17 -11.45
CA ILE A 141 -5.58 0.56 -10.68
C ILE A 141 -4.82 -0.44 -9.81
N GLU A 142 -3.51 -0.52 -10.02
CA GLU A 142 -2.59 -1.39 -9.29
C GLU A 142 -1.65 -0.55 -8.45
N ILE A 143 -1.56 -0.84 -7.14
CA ILE A 143 -0.57 -0.19 -6.28
C ILE A 143 0.73 -0.97 -6.33
N GLU A 144 1.78 -0.26 -6.70
CA GLU A 144 3.15 -0.73 -6.70
C GLU A 144 3.98 -0.05 -5.60
N SER A 145 5.25 -0.40 -5.51
CA SER A 145 6.15 0.12 -4.48
C SER A 145 7.37 0.80 -5.09
N MET A 146 7.72 1.96 -4.57
CA MET A 146 9.03 2.59 -4.85
C MET A 146 10.21 1.69 -4.44
N GLY A 147 9.99 0.75 -3.51
CA GLY A 147 10.99 -0.25 -3.13
C GLY A 147 11.41 -1.21 -4.25
N THR A 148 10.66 -1.27 -5.37
CA THR A 148 11.03 -2.06 -6.55
C THR A 148 12.25 -1.51 -7.29
N TYR A 149 12.66 -0.28 -7.03
CA TYR A 149 13.86 0.32 -7.64
C TYR A 149 15.13 0.02 -6.84
N ASN A 150 15.02 -0.37 -5.57
CA ASN A 150 16.12 -0.70 -4.67
C ASN A 150 17.40 0.14 -4.91
N HIS A 151 18.59 -0.41 -4.66
CA HIS A 151 19.88 0.29 -4.67
C HIS A 151 20.49 0.60 -6.05
N ALA A 152 19.94 0.06 -7.12
CA ALA A 152 20.63 0.03 -8.42
C ALA A 152 20.57 1.34 -9.20
N ILE A 153 19.79 2.32 -8.74
CA ILE A 153 19.49 3.48 -9.57
C ILE A 153 20.13 4.73 -8.98
N ASN A 154 21.17 5.18 -9.66
CA ASN A 154 21.89 6.41 -9.35
C ASN A 154 21.47 7.53 -10.31
N THR A 155 20.19 7.53 -10.71
CA THR A 155 19.59 8.52 -11.60
C THR A 155 18.16 8.83 -11.16
N GLU A 156 17.51 9.80 -11.80
CA GLU A 156 16.10 10.07 -11.55
C GLU A 156 15.24 8.85 -11.92
N ILE A 157 14.27 8.52 -11.08
CA ILE A 157 13.25 7.50 -11.34
C ILE A 157 12.13 8.15 -12.16
N PRO A 158 11.98 7.79 -13.45
CA PRO A 158 10.99 8.41 -14.31
C PRO A 158 9.58 7.87 -14.07
N GLU A 159 8.60 8.52 -14.68
CA GLU A 159 7.23 8.05 -14.84
C GLU A 159 7.01 7.55 -16.27
N GLY A 160 5.92 6.77 -16.46
CA GLY A 160 5.57 6.24 -17.78
C GLY A 160 6.56 5.19 -18.31
N LYS A 161 6.56 5.04 -19.63
CA LYS A 161 7.52 4.23 -20.37
C LYS A 161 8.60 5.13 -20.95
N PHE A 162 9.81 4.61 -21.11
CA PHE A 162 10.94 5.36 -21.63
C PHE A 162 11.62 4.61 -22.79
N THR A 163 12.37 5.34 -23.60
CA THR A 163 13.25 4.78 -24.64
C THR A 163 14.70 4.89 -24.19
N PHE A 164 15.52 3.94 -24.56
CA PHE A 164 16.98 4.00 -24.38
C PHE A 164 17.69 3.78 -25.70
N GLU A 165 18.88 4.34 -25.84
CA GLU A 165 19.73 4.15 -27.00
C GLU A 165 20.90 3.23 -26.67
N ARG A 166 21.19 2.29 -27.54
CA ARG A 166 22.39 1.45 -27.48
C ARG A 166 22.96 1.20 -28.86
N LYS A 167 24.23 1.53 -29.06
CA LYS A 167 24.94 1.35 -30.34
C LYS A 167 24.21 2.03 -31.52
N GLY A 168 23.72 3.23 -31.32
CA GLY A 168 23.01 4.02 -32.34
C GLY A 168 21.62 3.50 -32.72
N ARG A 169 21.01 2.65 -31.87
CA ARG A 169 19.63 2.18 -32.06
C ARG A 169 18.81 2.49 -30.84
N SER A 170 17.67 3.12 -31.03
CA SER A 170 16.68 3.40 -29.99
C SER A 170 15.78 2.20 -29.76
N SER A 171 15.44 1.93 -28.49
CA SER A 171 14.41 0.96 -28.15
C SER A 171 13.01 1.49 -28.44
N GLU A 172 12.03 0.57 -28.56
CA GLU A 172 10.64 0.92 -28.34
C GLU A 172 10.42 1.34 -26.87
N PRO A 173 9.35 2.12 -26.56
CA PRO A 173 9.03 2.50 -25.20
C PRO A 173 8.85 1.26 -24.30
N CYS A 174 9.60 1.19 -23.22
CA CYS A 174 9.60 0.09 -22.27
C CYS A 174 9.53 0.59 -20.82
N ILE A 175 9.21 -0.30 -19.90
CA ILE A 175 9.20 -0.01 -18.47
C ILE A 175 10.64 0.25 -18.00
N PHE A 176 10.84 1.29 -17.20
CA PHE A 176 12.15 1.61 -16.63
C PHE A 176 12.69 0.45 -15.78
N PRO A 177 13.98 0.10 -15.90
CA PRO A 177 14.59 -1.04 -15.23
C PRO A 177 14.37 -1.00 -13.71
N ARG A 178 14.04 -2.18 -13.16
CA ARG A 178 13.80 -2.37 -11.74
C ARG A 178 14.71 -3.45 -11.18
N GLN A 179 14.99 -3.36 -9.89
CA GLN A 179 15.80 -4.36 -9.18
C GLN A 179 15.14 -4.67 -7.83
N ALA A 180 14.56 -5.87 -7.73
CA ALA A 180 13.88 -6.30 -6.53
C ALA A 180 14.85 -6.51 -5.36
N GLY A 181 14.48 -6.01 -4.17
CA GLY A 181 15.19 -6.28 -2.92
C GLY A 181 14.58 -7.41 -2.09
N SER A 182 13.47 -8.04 -2.55
CA SER A 182 12.80 -9.14 -1.87
C SER A 182 11.85 -9.87 -2.83
N PHE A 183 11.30 -11.02 -2.41
CA PHE A 183 10.25 -11.71 -3.17
C PHE A 183 8.98 -10.87 -3.30
N TYR A 184 8.64 -10.09 -2.27
CA TYR A 184 7.56 -9.10 -2.36
C TYR A 184 7.78 -8.10 -3.49
N HIS A 185 8.97 -7.49 -3.58
CA HIS A 185 9.28 -6.55 -4.66
C HIS A 185 9.30 -7.24 -6.03
N SER A 186 9.79 -8.50 -6.11
CA SER A 186 9.73 -9.29 -7.35
C SER A 186 8.29 -9.53 -7.80
N ALA A 187 7.39 -9.88 -6.88
CA ALA A 187 5.98 -10.09 -7.18
C ALA A 187 5.31 -8.80 -7.69
N LYS A 188 5.64 -7.65 -7.08
CA LYS A 188 5.18 -6.34 -7.53
C LYS A 188 5.64 -6.02 -8.96
N ILE A 189 6.92 -6.23 -9.26
CA ILE A 189 7.47 -6.06 -10.61
C ILE A 189 6.73 -6.96 -11.61
N ASN A 190 6.48 -8.23 -11.26
CA ASN A 190 5.75 -9.17 -12.11
C ASN A 190 4.35 -8.68 -12.43
N SER A 191 3.59 -8.20 -11.42
CA SER A 191 2.24 -7.67 -11.61
C SER A 191 2.21 -6.55 -12.65
N MET A 192 3.16 -5.61 -12.57
CA MET A 192 3.26 -4.51 -13.53
C MET A 192 3.59 -4.99 -14.94
N TYR A 193 4.51 -5.95 -15.09
CA TYR A 193 4.83 -6.54 -16.41
C TYR A 193 3.67 -7.35 -16.99
N PHE A 194 2.86 -8.02 -16.16
CA PHE A 194 1.64 -8.68 -16.61
C PHE A 194 0.63 -7.68 -17.14
N LEU A 195 0.42 -6.54 -16.48
CA LEU A 195 -0.46 -5.48 -16.98
C LEU A 195 0.05 -4.88 -18.29
N ASP A 196 1.37 -4.71 -18.45
CA ASP A 196 1.96 -4.28 -19.72
C ASP A 196 1.71 -5.30 -20.86
N CYS A 197 1.87 -6.59 -20.59
CA CYS A 197 1.51 -7.64 -21.55
C CYS A 197 0.02 -7.58 -21.91
N CYS A 198 -0.87 -7.44 -20.93
CA CYS A 198 -2.32 -7.37 -21.15
C CYS A 198 -2.69 -6.13 -21.97
N GLN A 199 -2.03 -4.99 -21.72
CA GLN A 199 -2.24 -3.79 -22.52
C GLN A 199 -1.84 -4.02 -23.98
N ARG A 200 -0.64 -4.58 -24.24
CA ARG A 200 -0.16 -4.83 -25.60
C ARG A 200 -0.98 -5.89 -26.35
N PHE A 201 -1.52 -6.89 -25.66
CA PHE A 201 -2.25 -7.99 -26.30
C PHE A 201 -3.75 -7.70 -26.41
N TRP A 202 -4.35 -7.02 -25.45
CA TRP A 202 -5.81 -6.88 -25.31
C TRP A 202 -6.29 -5.44 -25.23
N GLY A 203 -5.36 -4.46 -25.19
CA GLY A 203 -5.73 -3.07 -24.96
C GLY A 203 -6.22 -2.77 -23.54
N LEU A 204 -5.84 -3.59 -22.55
CA LEU A 204 -6.24 -3.41 -21.15
C LEU A 204 -5.83 -2.01 -20.67
N LYS A 205 -6.78 -1.29 -20.07
CA LYS A 205 -6.55 0.05 -19.53
C LYS A 205 -6.09 -0.06 -18.08
N SER A 206 -4.93 0.51 -17.75
CA SER A 206 -4.39 0.40 -16.39
C SER A 206 -3.70 1.67 -15.91
N THR A 207 -3.71 1.88 -14.59
CA THR A 207 -2.81 2.82 -13.91
C THR A 207 -2.05 2.11 -12.82
N THR A 208 -0.74 2.12 -12.93
CA THR A 208 0.18 1.59 -11.92
C THR A 208 0.73 2.76 -11.11
N ILE A 209 0.54 2.74 -9.80
CA ILE A 209 0.99 3.80 -8.89
C ILE A 209 2.13 3.27 -8.02
N ASN A 210 3.36 3.74 -8.27
CA ASN A 210 4.52 3.43 -7.43
C ASN A 210 4.47 4.32 -6.19
N GLN A 211 4.02 3.78 -5.06
CA GLN A 211 3.92 4.55 -3.82
C GLN A 211 5.18 4.45 -2.97
N GLY A 212 5.52 5.57 -2.31
CA GLY A 212 6.40 5.60 -1.16
C GLY A 212 5.79 4.89 0.04
N VAL A 213 6.40 5.05 1.21
CA VAL A 213 5.89 4.50 2.46
C VAL A 213 4.64 5.28 2.87
N VAL A 214 3.48 4.61 2.85
CA VAL A 214 2.22 5.19 3.33
C VAL A 214 2.15 5.06 4.85
N PHE A 215 1.82 6.14 5.53
CA PHE A 215 1.69 6.19 6.99
C PHE A 215 0.48 7.04 7.40
N GLY A 216 0.17 7.06 8.70
CA GLY A 216 -1.04 7.71 9.21
C GLY A 216 -2.20 6.73 9.38
N ILE A 217 -3.25 7.17 10.03
CA ILE A 217 -4.39 6.32 10.42
C ILE A 217 -5.75 6.94 10.08
N THR A 218 -5.76 8.17 9.59
CA THR A 218 -6.98 8.93 9.38
C THR A 218 -7.15 9.42 7.95
N THR A 219 -8.42 9.49 7.56
CA THR A 219 -8.97 10.33 6.50
C THR A 219 -10.20 11.02 7.08
N PRO A 220 -10.76 12.04 6.46
CA PRO A 220 -12.00 12.66 6.96
C PRO A 220 -13.11 11.65 7.23
N GLU A 221 -13.23 10.61 6.40
CA GLU A 221 -14.25 9.57 6.56
C GLU A 221 -13.98 8.65 7.76
N ILE A 222 -12.70 8.32 8.00
CA ILE A 222 -12.29 7.51 9.16
C ILE A 222 -12.49 8.31 10.45
N GLU A 223 -12.16 9.61 10.46
CA GLU A 223 -12.37 10.50 11.61
C GLU A 223 -13.86 10.58 11.98
N GLU A 224 -14.76 10.61 10.98
CA GLU A 224 -16.21 10.62 11.19
C GLU A 224 -16.77 9.27 11.65
N SER A 225 -16.28 8.18 11.08
CA SER A 225 -16.84 6.83 11.29
C SER A 225 -16.25 6.10 12.49
N GLY A 226 -15.00 6.40 12.85
CA GLY A 226 -14.20 5.64 13.80
C GLY A 226 -13.80 4.24 13.31
N ILE A 227 -13.93 3.92 12.00
CA ILE A 227 -13.62 2.59 11.46
C ILE A 227 -12.18 2.56 10.98
N TYR A 228 -11.27 2.26 11.89
CA TYR A 228 -9.83 2.19 11.63
C TYR A 228 -9.41 0.89 10.95
N SER A 229 -8.26 0.96 10.30
CA SER A 229 -7.50 -0.21 9.84
C SER A 229 -6.49 -0.63 10.88
N HIS A 230 -5.99 -1.85 10.77
CA HIS A 230 -4.92 -2.38 11.63
C HIS A 230 -3.68 -1.48 11.57
N LEU A 231 -3.26 -0.95 12.71
CA LEU A 231 -2.02 -0.18 12.88
C LEU A 231 -0.91 -1.09 13.40
N ALA A 232 -0.17 -1.71 12.49
CA ALA A 232 0.97 -2.56 12.83
C ALA A 232 2.18 -1.73 13.26
N TYR A 233 2.90 -2.19 14.28
CA TYR A 233 4.13 -1.57 14.80
C TYR A 233 5.26 -2.57 15.07
N ASP A 234 5.08 -3.81 14.64
CA ASP A 234 6.08 -4.88 14.68
C ASP A 234 7.15 -4.72 13.59
N SER A 235 8.12 -5.66 13.53
CA SER A 235 9.22 -5.64 12.57
C SER A 235 8.82 -6.15 11.17
N THR A 236 7.71 -6.84 11.04
CA THR A 236 7.26 -7.50 9.80
C THR A 236 6.29 -6.64 9.01
N PHE A 237 5.24 -6.12 9.65
CA PHE A 237 4.18 -5.33 9.01
C PHE A 237 4.20 -3.85 9.40
N GLY A 238 4.86 -3.49 10.51
CA GLY A 238 4.97 -2.11 10.97
C GLY A 238 5.94 -1.30 10.11
N THR A 239 5.54 -0.07 9.73
CA THR A 239 6.48 0.90 9.17
C THR A 239 7.40 1.45 10.26
N ALA A 240 8.56 1.98 9.87
CA ALA A 240 9.46 2.61 10.85
C ALA A 240 8.77 3.75 11.62
N VAL A 241 7.98 4.57 10.93
CA VAL A 241 7.22 5.69 11.55
C VAL A 241 6.24 5.17 12.60
N ASN A 242 5.40 4.21 12.25
CA ASN A 242 4.43 3.62 13.18
C ASN A 242 5.13 3.00 14.40
N ARG A 243 6.20 2.23 14.16
CA ARG A 243 6.97 1.60 15.24
C ARG A 243 7.56 2.62 16.19
N PHE A 244 8.17 3.70 15.69
CA PHE A 244 8.77 4.74 16.52
C PHE A 244 7.74 5.48 17.36
N ILE A 245 6.59 5.81 16.80
CA ILE A 245 5.50 6.49 17.52
C ILE A 245 5.04 5.58 18.67
N ILE A 246 4.74 4.32 18.40
CA ILE A 246 4.25 3.39 19.42
C ILE A 246 5.33 3.09 20.47
N GLN A 247 6.61 2.92 20.08
CA GLN A 247 7.71 2.81 21.03
C GLN A 247 7.79 4.02 21.95
N THR A 248 7.66 5.22 21.39
CA THR A 248 7.66 6.47 22.17
C THR A 248 6.47 6.56 23.12
N MET A 249 5.27 6.18 22.68
CA MET A 249 4.08 6.17 23.54
C MET A 249 4.20 5.21 24.73
N MET A 250 5.05 4.21 24.59
CA MET A 250 5.32 3.19 25.59
C MET A 250 6.58 3.45 26.42
N ASP A 251 7.12 4.67 26.36
CA ASP A 251 8.37 5.08 27.01
C ASP A 251 9.55 4.15 26.69
N ARG A 252 9.58 3.60 25.47
CA ARG A 252 10.67 2.77 24.94
C ARG A 252 11.51 3.51 23.93
N PRO A 253 12.83 3.20 23.84
CA PRO A 253 13.69 3.82 22.83
C PRO A 253 13.22 3.45 21.41
N MET A 254 13.21 4.43 20.50
CA MET A 254 13.00 4.19 19.07
C MET A 254 14.17 3.37 18.51
N THR A 255 13.91 2.21 17.92
CA THR A 255 14.92 1.28 17.41
C THR A 255 15.32 1.60 15.98
N ILE A 256 16.52 2.14 15.77
CA ILE A 256 17.09 2.49 14.47
C ILE A 256 17.84 1.27 13.92
N TYR A 257 17.48 0.78 12.75
CA TYR A 257 18.23 -0.26 12.06
C TYR A 257 19.35 0.39 11.22
N GLY A 258 20.59 0.01 11.49
CA GLY A 258 21.78 0.60 10.87
C GLY A 258 22.09 2.01 11.41
N ASN A 259 22.55 2.93 10.54
CA ASN A 259 22.91 4.30 10.91
C ASN A 259 21.78 5.33 10.79
N GLY A 260 20.64 4.94 10.23
CA GLY A 260 19.48 5.81 10.07
C GLY A 260 19.53 6.80 8.89
N ASN A 261 20.55 6.74 8.02
CA ASN A 261 20.70 7.67 6.88
C ASN A 261 19.95 7.24 5.62
N GLN A 262 19.42 6.02 5.59
CA GLN A 262 18.66 5.50 4.45
C GLN A 262 17.40 6.34 4.18
N LYS A 263 17.33 6.90 2.98
CA LYS A 263 16.21 7.74 2.53
C LYS A 263 15.05 6.89 1.98
N ARG A 264 13.83 7.36 2.20
CA ARG A 264 12.60 6.82 1.58
C ARG A 264 11.65 7.96 1.27
N GLY A 265 10.80 7.77 0.27
CA GLY A 265 9.64 8.64 0.04
C GLY A 265 8.51 8.26 0.99
N TYR A 266 7.84 9.25 1.53
CA TYR A 266 6.71 9.11 2.45
C TYR A 266 5.49 9.86 1.94
N LEU A 267 4.30 9.36 2.28
CA LEU A 267 3.03 10.03 1.99
C LEU A 267 1.97 9.62 3.01
N SER A 268 1.00 10.50 3.24
CA SER A 268 -0.10 10.22 4.17
C SER A 268 -1.11 9.22 3.59
N LEU A 269 -1.83 8.52 4.47
CA LEU A 269 -2.97 7.69 4.09
C LEU A 269 -3.99 8.50 3.28
N ASN A 270 -4.32 9.72 3.75
CA ASN A 270 -5.28 10.58 3.07
C ASN A 270 -4.85 10.91 1.63
N ASP A 271 -3.58 11.24 1.42
CA ASP A 271 -3.07 11.58 0.08
C ASP A 271 -2.97 10.35 -0.83
N SER A 272 -2.71 9.15 -0.27
CA SER A 272 -2.81 7.89 -1.01
C SER A 272 -4.24 7.67 -1.53
N ILE A 273 -5.25 7.84 -0.67
CA ILE A 273 -6.65 7.69 -1.06
C ILE A 273 -7.09 8.76 -2.06
N GLN A 274 -6.63 10.01 -1.90
CA GLN A 274 -6.90 11.09 -2.85
C GLN A 274 -6.34 10.76 -4.24
N CYS A 275 -5.14 10.19 -4.33
CA CYS A 275 -4.54 9.75 -5.59
C CYS A 275 -5.34 8.61 -6.24
N LEU A 276 -5.79 7.62 -5.46
CA LEU A 276 -6.66 6.56 -5.96
C LEU A 276 -7.95 7.13 -6.53
N MET A 277 -8.61 8.07 -5.82
CA MET A 277 -9.81 8.75 -6.30
C MET A 277 -9.56 9.51 -7.60
N LEU A 278 -8.43 10.22 -7.69
CA LEU A 278 -8.04 10.95 -8.90
C LEU A 278 -8.03 10.03 -10.13
N PHE A 279 -7.48 8.83 -10.03
CA PHE A 279 -7.39 7.90 -11.17
C PHE A 279 -8.65 7.04 -11.37
N ILE A 280 -9.51 6.89 -10.37
CA ILE A 280 -10.88 6.36 -10.55
C ILE A 280 -11.72 7.33 -11.40
N GLU A 281 -11.52 8.64 -11.19
CA GLU A 281 -12.23 9.68 -11.93
C GLU A 281 -11.62 9.94 -13.31
N ASN A 282 -10.31 9.73 -13.45
CA ASN A 282 -9.53 9.97 -14.69
C ASN A 282 -8.86 8.66 -15.17
N PRO A 283 -9.65 7.67 -15.65
CA PRO A 283 -9.11 6.42 -16.15
C PRO A 283 -8.10 6.65 -17.30
N ALA A 284 -7.10 5.80 -17.39
CA ALA A 284 -6.18 5.80 -18.53
C ALA A 284 -6.84 5.18 -19.77
N ASN A 285 -6.39 5.56 -20.95
CA ASN A 285 -6.79 4.91 -22.21
C ASN A 285 -5.87 3.75 -22.59
N ASP A 286 -4.70 3.68 -21.94
CA ASP A 286 -3.67 2.66 -22.11
C ASP A 286 -3.07 2.28 -20.75
N MET A 287 -1.76 2.04 -20.66
CA MET A 287 -1.04 1.83 -19.41
C MET A 287 -0.38 3.14 -18.95
N ARG A 288 -0.84 3.68 -17.83
CA ARG A 288 -0.23 4.81 -17.13
C ARG A 288 0.64 4.29 -15.97
N ILE A 289 1.84 4.83 -15.82
CA ILE A 289 2.75 4.54 -14.70
C ILE A 289 3.10 5.87 -14.04
N VAL A 290 2.79 6.01 -12.76
CA VAL A 290 3.02 7.23 -11.99
C VAL A 290 3.75 6.93 -10.69
N ASN A 291 4.46 7.92 -10.16
CA ASN A 291 5.10 7.86 -8.87
C ASN A 291 4.37 8.76 -7.87
N GLN A 292 4.19 8.26 -6.64
CA GLN A 292 3.53 9.02 -5.58
C GLN A 292 4.34 9.01 -4.30
N LEU A 293 4.75 10.18 -3.89
CA LEU A 293 5.30 10.49 -2.56
C LEU A 293 5.04 11.98 -2.25
N ALA A 294 5.03 12.32 -0.97
CA ALA A 294 4.93 13.71 -0.53
C ALA A 294 6.33 14.31 -0.34
N ASP A 295 7.13 13.66 0.49
CA ASP A 295 8.46 14.10 0.89
C ASP A 295 9.43 12.93 1.00
N VAL A 296 10.73 13.26 1.04
CA VAL A 296 11.81 12.29 1.22
C VAL A 296 12.48 12.55 2.57
N TYR A 297 12.43 11.56 3.46
CA TYR A 297 13.10 11.61 4.76
C TYR A 297 14.05 10.44 4.94
N ASN A 298 15.10 10.63 5.72
CA ASN A 298 15.85 9.55 6.34
C ASN A 298 15.28 9.26 7.74
N ILE A 299 15.68 8.14 8.32
CA ILE A 299 15.18 7.70 9.64
C ILE A 299 15.53 8.70 10.75
N ASN A 300 16.73 9.30 10.72
CA ASN A 300 17.15 10.27 11.72
C ASN A 300 16.27 11.54 11.69
N GLN A 301 15.89 12.03 10.51
CA GLN A 301 14.97 13.17 10.35
C GLN A 301 13.59 12.86 10.94
N ILE A 302 13.08 11.64 10.75
CA ILE A 302 11.80 11.21 11.35
C ILE A 302 11.88 11.20 12.87
N ILE A 303 12.99 10.71 13.43
CA ILE A 303 13.23 10.73 14.88
C ILE A 303 13.29 12.16 15.41
N ASP A 304 13.93 13.07 14.70
CA ASP A 304 13.99 14.49 15.09
C ASP A 304 12.59 15.13 15.10
N ILE A 305 11.73 14.77 14.16
CA ILE A 305 10.32 15.21 14.14
C ILE A 305 9.58 14.67 15.37
N ILE A 306 9.72 13.39 15.69
CA ILE A 306 9.08 12.79 16.87
C ILE A 306 9.58 13.45 18.14
N LYS A 307 10.90 13.71 18.28
CA LYS A 307 11.49 14.40 19.43
C LYS A 307 11.02 15.85 19.58
N LYS A 308 10.65 16.54 18.50
CA LYS A 308 10.03 17.87 18.60
C LYS A 308 8.64 17.81 19.25
N ILE A 309 7.88 16.72 18.99
CA ILE A 309 6.54 16.50 19.55
C ILE A 309 6.63 15.96 20.98
N LYS A 310 7.58 15.03 21.25
CA LYS A 310 7.80 14.39 22.55
C LYS A 310 9.31 14.44 22.90
N PRO A 311 9.80 15.55 23.50
CA PRO A 311 11.24 15.83 23.69
C PRO A 311 11.98 14.80 24.56
N GLU A 312 11.31 14.13 25.50
CA GLU A 312 11.84 13.11 26.38
C GLU A 312 12.14 11.77 25.66
N SER A 313 11.75 11.62 24.40
CA SER A 313 11.93 10.38 23.65
C SER A 313 13.38 10.06 23.40
N THR A 314 13.74 8.80 23.53
CA THR A 314 15.09 8.28 23.30
C THR A 314 15.16 7.41 22.05
N SER A 315 16.37 7.18 21.53
CA SER A 315 16.60 6.30 20.40
C SER A 315 17.87 5.48 20.57
N ILE A 316 17.89 4.28 19.97
CA ILE A 316 19.03 3.36 20.03
C ILE A 316 19.28 2.75 18.65
N ASN A 317 20.56 2.70 18.25
CA ASN A 317 20.94 2.01 17.02
C ASN A 317 21.07 0.51 17.27
N MET A 318 20.51 -0.27 16.37
CA MET A 318 20.56 -1.74 16.38
C MET A 318 21.18 -2.24 15.07
N LYS A 319 21.83 -3.42 15.13
CA LYS A 319 22.23 -4.10 13.90
C LYS A 319 20.98 -4.38 13.08
N SER A 320 21.00 -4.01 11.81
CA SER A 320 19.87 -4.29 10.94
C SER A 320 19.63 -5.79 10.83
N PRO A 321 18.39 -6.27 11.04
CA PRO A 321 18.01 -7.65 10.72
C PRO A 321 17.88 -7.86 9.20
N ARG A 322 17.93 -6.79 8.41
CA ARG A 322 17.75 -6.82 6.95
C ARG A 322 19.09 -6.62 6.26
N ALA A 323 19.35 -7.36 5.18
CA ALA A 323 20.56 -7.24 4.37
C ALA A 323 20.62 -5.91 3.56
N GLU A 324 19.56 -5.13 3.55
CA GLU A 324 19.34 -3.97 2.69
C GLU A 324 19.91 -2.65 3.22
N THR A 325 20.81 -2.67 4.17
CA THR A 325 21.34 -1.44 4.78
C THR A 325 22.64 -0.99 4.12
N THR A 326 22.53 -0.44 2.93
CA THR A 326 23.56 0.46 2.41
C THR A 326 23.17 1.91 2.75
N ASP A 327 24.15 2.69 3.18
CA ASP A 327 23.96 3.91 3.95
C ASP A 327 23.59 5.15 3.14
N ASP A 328 23.80 5.16 1.83
CA ASP A 328 23.51 6.29 0.96
C ASP A 328 22.72 5.89 -0.27
N PHE A 329 21.47 6.35 -0.34
CA PHE A 329 20.66 6.29 -1.55
C PHE A 329 20.52 7.66 -2.18
N TYR A 330 20.88 7.74 -3.46
CA TYR A 330 20.31 8.75 -4.33
C TYR A 330 18.82 8.43 -4.47
N TYR A 331 17.97 9.31 -3.96
CA TYR A 331 16.53 9.13 -4.04
C TYR A 331 15.92 10.37 -4.70
N ASN A 332 15.87 10.34 -6.03
CA ASN A 332 15.26 11.37 -6.85
C ASN A 332 14.14 10.75 -7.69
N VAL A 333 12.93 11.24 -7.56
CA VAL A 333 11.73 10.63 -8.14
C VAL A 333 10.94 11.71 -8.87
N CYS A 334 10.70 11.50 -10.16
CA CYS A 334 9.77 12.31 -10.93
C CYS A 334 8.34 12.08 -10.46
N THR A 335 7.58 13.15 -10.20
CA THR A 335 6.16 13.12 -9.80
C THR A 335 5.33 14.08 -10.65
N ASP A 336 5.75 14.35 -11.87
CA ASP A 336 5.16 15.38 -12.73
C ASP A 336 3.78 14.97 -13.27
N ALA A 337 3.52 13.67 -13.39
CA ALA A 337 2.21 13.18 -13.77
C ALA A 337 1.13 13.63 -12.77
N LEU A 338 1.35 13.42 -11.47
CA LEU A 338 0.40 13.88 -10.44
C LEU A 338 0.24 15.41 -10.44
N LYS A 339 1.34 16.15 -10.60
CA LYS A 339 1.31 17.62 -10.70
C LYS A 339 0.47 18.08 -11.89
N SER A 340 0.56 17.39 -13.04
CA SER A 340 -0.21 17.72 -14.26
C SER A 340 -1.72 17.60 -14.07
N PHE A 341 -2.18 16.73 -13.14
CA PHE A 341 -3.58 16.63 -12.71
C PHE A 341 -3.96 17.64 -11.61
N GLY A 342 -3.04 18.52 -11.21
CA GLY A 342 -3.27 19.46 -10.11
C GLY A 342 -3.28 18.82 -8.73
N PHE A 343 -2.76 17.60 -8.59
CA PHE A 343 -2.66 16.90 -7.33
C PHE A 343 -1.75 17.67 -6.35
N LYS A 344 -2.19 17.76 -5.10
CA LYS A 344 -1.41 18.37 -4.01
C LYS A 344 -1.51 17.49 -2.79
N ASN A 345 -0.37 17.28 -2.13
CA ASN A 345 -0.37 16.66 -0.81
C ASN A 345 -1.08 17.58 0.19
N THR A 346 -1.86 17.01 1.08
CA THR A 346 -2.73 17.73 2.02
C THR A 346 -2.29 17.62 3.47
N ARG A 347 -1.39 16.68 3.77
CA ARG A 347 -0.92 16.40 5.14
C ARG A 347 0.59 16.25 5.18
N THR A 348 1.21 16.82 6.20
CA THR A 348 2.63 16.65 6.49
C THR A 348 2.88 15.42 7.35
N ILE A 349 4.14 14.99 7.46
CA ILE A 349 4.52 13.90 8.36
C ILE A 349 4.29 14.29 9.83
N GLU A 350 4.50 15.55 10.18
CA GLU A 350 4.25 16.10 11.50
C GLU A 350 2.77 16.02 11.89
N ASP A 351 1.86 16.36 10.95
CA ASP A 351 0.41 16.27 11.16
C ASP A 351 -0.02 14.84 11.47
N GLU A 352 0.45 13.89 10.68
CA GLU A 352 0.10 12.48 10.84
C GLU A 352 0.69 11.88 12.12
N ILE A 353 1.94 12.18 12.45
CA ILE A 353 2.55 11.75 13.72
C ILE A 353 1.75 12.30 14.90
N SER A 354 1.41 13.60 14.87
CA SER A 354 0.60 14.24 15.91
C SER A 354 -0.79 13.64 16.03
N SER A 355 -1.40 13.26 14.89
CA SER A 355 -2.69 12.59 14.85
C SER A 355 -2.66 11.21 15.53
N ILE A 356 -1.64 10.41 15.23
CA ILE A 356 -1.47 9.08 15.84
C ILE A 356 -1.32 9.22 17.37
N PHE A 357 -0.48 10.14 17.87
CA PHE A 357 -0.33 10.39 19.30
C PHE A 357 -1.64 10.78 20.02
N LYS A 358 -2.56 11.45 19.31
CA LYS A 358 -3.86 11.87 19.87
C LYS A 358 -4.90 10.75 19.89
N ILE A 359 -4.86 9.84 18.90
CA ILE A 359 -5.91 8.84 18.66
C ILE A 359 -5.61 7.52 19.36
N VAL A 360 -4.34 7.12 19.40
CA VAL A 360 -3.95 5.86 20.04
C VAL A 360 -4.07 6.00 21.56
N ASP A 361 -4.83 5.09 22.16
CA ASP A 361 -5.04 5.04 23.60
C ASP A 361 -3.89 4.25 24.27
N PRO A 362 -3.10 4.88 25.16
CA PRO A 362 -2.04 4.20 25.89
C PRO A 362 -2.52 3.03 26.74
N ASP A 363 -3.73 3.11 27.32
CA ASP A 363 -4.30 2.03 28.16
C ASP A 363 -4.66 0.81 27.30
N TYR A 364 -5.16 1.04 26.09
CA TYR A 364 -5.38 -0.05 25.13
C TYR A 364 -4.06 -0.72 24.75
N LEU A 365 -3.03 0.07 24.43
CA LEU A 365 -1.68 -0.45 24.10
C LEU A 365 -1.12 -1.32 25.23
N ASN A 366 -1.21 -0.89 26.47
CA ASN A 366 -0.68 -1.62 27.62
C ASN A 366 -1.38 -2.98 27.81
N LYS A 367 -2.71 -3.02 27.67
CA LYS A 367 -3.49 -4.27 27.75
C LYS A 367 -3.15 -5.26 26.64
N GLU A 368 -2.96 -4.77 25.41
CA GLU A 368 -2.59 -5.64 24.29
C GLU A 368 -1.16 -6.15 24.42
N GLN A 369 -0.26 -5.40 25.08
CA GLN A 369 1.13 -5.82 25.29
C GLN A 369 1.31 -6.88 26.36
N GLU A 370 0.48 -6.95 27.38
CA GLU A 370 0.51 -8.06 28.33
C GLU A 370 0.37 -9.40 27.61
N LYS A 371 -0.21 -9.40 26.40
CA LYS A 371 -0.28 -10.58 25.52
C LYS A 371 1.00 -10.85 24.71
N PHE A 372 1.93 -9.89 24.67
CA PHE A 372 3.10 -9.94 23.78
C PHE A 372 4.43 -9.70 24.49
N VAL A 373 5.19 -10.75 24.68
CA VAL A 373 6.55 -10.73 25.28
C VAL A 373 7.64 -10.59 24.20
N GLN A 374 7.42 -9.92 23.09
CA GLN A 374 8.40 -9.84 22.00
C GLN A 374 8.99 -8.45 21.73
N TRP A 375 9.54 -7.84 22.77
CA TRP A 375 10.51 -6.74 22.62
C TRP A 375 11.86 -7.10 23.26
N LYS A 376 12.22 -8.39 23.27
CA LYS A 376 13.53 -8.83 23.74
C LYS A 376 14.53 -8.89 22.61
#